data_24bb60a15afa074f08afdd407011d5f4
#
_entry.id   24bb60a15afa074f08afdd407011d5f4
#
_cell.length_a   1.000
_cell.length_b   1.000
_cell.length_c   1.000
_cell.angle_alpha   90.00
_cell.angle_beta   90.00
_cell.angle_gamma   90.00
#
_symmetry.space_group_name_H-M   'P 1'
#
loop_
_entity.id
_entity.type
_entity.pdbx_description
1 polymer ?
#
loop_
_entity_poly.entity_id
_entity_poly.type
_entity_poly.pdbx_seq_one_letter_code
_entity_poly.pdbx_strand_id
1 'polypeptide(L)'
;MSRVVRVGAVAYDPKVVTIWEGMREYFAEAGVPTDYVLFSNYEAQVDALFDRVIDVAWNTNVAFVRCEARAPAPCQVLGMRNTDRDFTTRLIAREGSGITGPAELKGKTLALGSADSAQAAIVPLYLLRQAGLEPERDVALLRFDIDVGKHGDTGTSEIEVLRAVEEGRADAGAVGHATWLRLVEEGRVDTARVRSVWTSPPYDHCNFTALPDFDAELARRWSDALLGMRYEDPRWRRLMDLEGLTSWVEGRKEGYRLLQEAMGA
;
A
#
# COMPACT_ATOMS: atom_id res chain seq x y z
N MET A 1 -6.11 -34.47 8.26
CA MET A 1 -6.31 -33.44 7.20
C MET A 1 -5.59 -32.18 7.66
N SER A 2 -4.75 -31.56 6.81
CA SER A 2 -4.11 -30.28 7.15
C SER A 2 -5.18 -29.20 7.28
N ARG A 3 -5.07 -28.32 8.29
CA ARG A 3 -5.94 -27.14 8.48
C ARG A 3 -5.84 -26.26 7.24
N VAL A 4 -6.96 -25.81 6.70
CA VAL A 4 -7.00 -24.80 5.63
C VAL A 4 -6.75 -23.41 6.24
N VAL A 5 -5.78 -22.67 5.70
CA VAL A 5 -5.51 -21.27 6.09
C VAL A 5 -6.46 -20.38 5.31
N ARG A 6 -7.22 -19.53 5.98
CA ARG A 6 -8.12 -18.56 5.35
C ARG A 6 -7.45 -17.20 5.28
N VAL A 7 -7.25 -16.69 4.06
CA VAL A 7 -6.65 -15.39 3.83
C VAL A 7 -7.72 -14.37 3.45
N GLY A 8 -7.68 -13.20 4.09
CA GLY A 8 -8.50 -12.06 3.69
C GLY A 8 -7.80 -11.21 2.66
N ALA A 9 -8.55 -10.72 1.68
CA ALA A 9 -8.10 -9.72 0.72
C ALA A 9 -9.23 -8.73 0.38
N VAL A 10 -8.85 -7.51 0.01
CA VAL A 10 -9.83 -6.49 -0.38
C VAL A 10 -10.03 -6.50 -1.88
N ALA A 11 -11.28 -6.58 -2.32
CA ALA A 11 -11.67 -6.55 -3.73
C ALA A 11 -11.66 -5.10 -4.25
N TYR A 12 -10.49 -4.54 -4.48
CA TYR A 12 -10.33 -3.18 -5.01
C TYR A 12 -10.35 -3.12 -6.55
N ASP A 13 -10.13 -4.27 -7.22
CA ASP A 13 -10.11 -4.42 -8.67
C ASP A 13 -10.62 -5.82 -9.04
N PRO A 14 -11.29 -6.03 -10.20
CA PRO A 14 -11.72 -7.35 -10.65
C PRO A 14 -10.61 -8.40 -10.77
N LYS A 15 -9.35 -7.99 -11.03
CA LYS A 15 -8.20 -8.90 -11.10
C LYS A 15 -7.95 -9.66 -9.81
N VAL A 16 -8.40 -9.14 -8.66
CA VAL A 16 -8.21 -9.72 -7.33
C VAL A 16 -8.76 -11.15 -7.27
N VAL A 17 -9.92 -11.42 -7.91
CA VAL A 17 -10.48 -12.78 -7.98
C VAL A 17 -9.51 -13.72 -8.70
N THR A 18 -8.98 -13.32 -9.86
CA THR A 18 -8.01 -14.14 -10.62
C THR A 18 -6.75 -14.41 -9.83
N ILE A 19 -6.27 -13.41 -9.09
CA ILE A 19 -5.08 -13.54 -8.24
C ILE A 19 -5.32 -14.58 -7.15
N TRP A 20 -6.41 -14.45 -6.40
CA TRP A 20 -6.67 -15.34 -5.26
C TRP A 20 -7.08 -16.76 -5.66
N GLU A 21 -7.72 -16.96 -6.81
CA GLU A 21 -7.90 -18.29 -7.38
C GLU A 21 -6.55 -18.96 -7.69
N GLY A 22 -5.62 -18.23 -8.30
CA GLY A 22 -4.28 -18.73 -8.57
C GLY A 22 -3.47 -18.98 -7.29
N MET A 23 -3.56 -18.10 -6.29
CA MET A 23 -2.94 -18.31 -4.97
C MET A 23 -3.47 -19.58 -4.29
N ARG A 24 -4.78 -19.81 -4.33
CA ARG A 24 -5.40 -21.03 -3.79
C ARG A 24 -4.86 -22.29 -4.46
N GLU A 25 -4.76 -22.29 -5.78
CA GLU A 25 -4.20 -23.40 -6.56
C GLU A 25 -2.73 -23.65 -6.19
N TYR A 26 -1.92 -22.58 -6.18
CA TYR A 26 -0.51 -22.66 -5.80
C TYR A 26 -0.29 -23.28 -4.41
N PHE A 27 -0.98 -22.76 -3.40
CA PHE A 27 -0.83 -23.24 -2.03
C PHE A 27 -1.32 -24.68 -1.84
N ALA A 28 -2.34 -25.11 -2.60
CA ALA A 28 -2.77 -26.51 -2.61
C ALA A 28 -1.67 -27.43 -3.15
N GLU A 29 -1.01 -27.06 -4.26
CA GLU A 29 0.14 -27.79 -4.80
C GLU A 29 1.33 -27.79 -3.85
N ALA A 30 1.58 -26.67 -3.14
CA ALA A 30 2.65 -26.56 -2.15
C ALA A 30 2.37 -27.32 -0.83
N GLY A 31 1.22 -27.98 -0.71
CA GLY A 31 0.87 -28.80 0.47
C GLY A 31 0.48 -27.97 1.70
N VAL A 32 0.12 -26.72 1.54
CA VAL A 32 -0.42 -25.82 2.57
C VAL A 32 -1.77 -25.29 2.11
N PRO A 33 -2.86 -26.07 2.17
CA PRO A 33 -4.16 -25.68 1.66
C PRO A 33 -4.59 -24.30 2.19
N THR A 34 -4.87 -23.40 1.29
CA THR A 34 -5.26 -22.03 1.57
C THR A 34 -6.56 -21.71 0.83
N ASP A 35 -7.46 -21.01 1.47
CA ASP A 35 -8.66 -20.46 0.87
C ASP A 35 -8.73 -18.96 1.14
N TYR A 36 -9.61 -18.22 0.47
CA TYR A 36 -9.65 -16.78 0.62
C TYR A 36 -11.05 -16.23 0.84
N VAL A 37 -11.12 -15.06 1.48
CA VAL A 37 -12.35 -14.28 1.70
C VAL A 37 -12.11 -12.87 1.18
N LEU A 38 -13.02 -12.39 0.32
CA LEU A 38 -12.91 -11.04 -0.22
C LEU A 38 -13.77 -10.07 0.59
N PHE A 39 -13.19 -8.93 0.90
CA PHE A 39 -13.81 -7.83 1.64
C PHE A 39 -14.01 -6.60 0.77
N SER A 40 -14.99 -5.78 1.11
CA SER A 40 -15.26 -4.52 0.41
C SER A 40 -14.29 -3.40 0.81
N ASN A 41 -13.68 -3.48 1.99
CA ASN A 41 -12.74 -2.50 2.53
C ASN A 41 -11.79 -3.14 3.55
N TYR A 42 -10.70 -2.42 3.89
CA TYR A 42 -9.69 -2.91 4.82
C TYR A 42 -10.15 -2.92 6.27
N GLU A 43 -11.06 -2.05 6.68
CA GLU A 43 -11.63 -2.03 8.03
C GLU A 43 -12.36 -3.35 8.31
N ALA A 44 -13.24 -3.77 7.40
CA ALA A 44 -13.96 -5.04 7.52
C ALA A 44 -13.00 -6.25 7.51
N GLN A 45 -11.91 -6.19 6.73
CA GLN A 45 -10.89 -7.23 6.72
C GLN A 45 -10.14 -7.30 8.06
N VAL A 46 -9.75 -6.17 8.63
CA VAL A 46 -9.10 -6.10 9.95
C VAL A 46 -10.03 -6.66 11.02
N ASP A 47 -11.30 -6.27 11.04
CA ASP A 47 -12.28 -6.82 11.99
C ASP A 47 -12.41 -8.33 11.84
N ALA A 48 -12.53 -8.84 10.62
CA ALA A 48 -12.63 -10.28 10.35
C ALA A 48 -11.37 -11.06 10.81
N LEU A 49 -10.18 -10.45 10.79
CA LEU A 49 -8.96 -11.05 11.34
C LEU A 49 -9.05 -11.20 12.86
N PHE A 50 -9.51 -10.16 13.57
CA PHE A 50 -9.68 -10.21 15.02
C PHE A 50 -10.84 -11.12 15.45
N ASP A 51 -11.90 -11.22 14.65
CA ASP A 51 -13.03 -12.12 14.86
C ASP A 51 -12.73 -13.57 14.43
N ARG A 52 -11.50 -13.87 13.97
CA ARG A 52 -11.09 -15.22 13.54
C ARG A 52 -11.90 -15.78 12.35
N VAL A 53 -12.54 -14.93 11.58
CA VAL A 53 -13.17 -15.30 10.30
C VAL A 53 -12.09 -15.64 9.28
N ILE A 54 -10.96 -14.93 9.33
CA ILE A 54 -9.74 -15.20 8.56
C ILE A 54 -8.56 -15.44 9.50
N ASP A 55 -7.54 -16.14 9.03
CA ASP A 55 -6.31 -16.48 9.77
C ASP A 55 -5.16 -15.51 9.45
N VAL A 56 -5.12 -15.03 8.21
CA VAL A 56 -4.12 -14.12 7.66
C VAL A 56 -4.82 -13.04 6.86
N ALA A 57 -4.34 -11.81 6.91
CA ALA A 57 -4.85 -10.70 6.10
C ALA A 57 -3.78 -10.19 5.13
N TRP A 58 -4.11 -10.06 3.85
CA TRP A 58 -3.31 -9.30 2.90
C TRP A 58 -3.60 -7.82 3.13
N ASN A 59 -2.78 -7.20 3.95
CA ASN A 59 -2.98 -5.84 4.45
C ASN A 59 -2.16 -4.81 3.70
N THR A 60 -2.74 -3.62 3.50
CA THR A 60 -1.95 -2.42 3.29
C THR A 60 -1.18 -2.08 4.56
N ASN A 61 -0.22 -1.18 4.43
CA ASN A 61 0.52 -0.66 5.59
C ASN A 61 -0.39 0.01 6.62
N VAL A 62 -1.41 0.77 6.21
CA VAL A 62 -2.39 1.38 7.13
C VAL A 62 -3.17 0.31 7.90
N ALA A 63 -3.65 -0.73 7.21
CA ALA A 63 -4.35 -1.84 7.84
C ALA A 63 -3.42 -2.61 8.80
N PHE A 64 -2.15 -2.82 8.42
CA PHE A 64 -1.16 -3.44 9.29
C PHE A 64 -0.90 -2.62 10.57
N VAL A 65 -0.68 -1.30 10.47
CA VAL A 65 -0.48 -0.43 11.63
C VAL A 65 -1.69 -0.46 12.56
N ARG A 66 -2.91 -0.50 12.01
CA ARG A 66 -4.13 -0.69 12.82
C ARG A 66 -4.17 -2.04 13.52
N CYS A 67 -3.73 -3.12 12.86
CA CYS A 67 -3.61 -4.44 13.50
C CYS A 67 -2.60 -4.41 14.66
N GLU A 68 -1.42 -3.83 14.45
CA GLU A 68 -0.39 -3.68 15.49
C GLU A 68 -0.91 -2.90 16.70
N ALA A 69 -1.62 -1.78 16.47
CA ALA A 69 -2.18 -0.95 17.53
C ALA A 69 -3.31 -1.65 18.33
N ARG A 70 -4.07 -2.55 17.68
CA ARG A 70 -5.19 -3.27 18.30
C ARG A 70 -4.77 -4.58 18.99
N ALA A 71 -3.69 -5.20 18.53
CA ALA A 71 -3.26 -6.50 19.02
C ALA A 71 -2.62 -6.41 20.42
N PRO A 72 -2.79 -7.43 21.29
CA PRO A 72 -2.19 -7.44 22.63
C PRO A 72 -0.67 -7.67 22.64
N ALA A 73 -0.10 -8.06 21.51
CA ALA A 73 1.32 -8.30 21.28
C ALA A 73 1.61 -8.13 19.79
N PRO A 74 2.89 -8.00 19.36
CA PRO A 74 3.25 -7.78 17.96
C PRO A 74 2.70 -8.85 17.02
N CYS A 75 2.02 -8.44 15.95
CA CYS A 75 1.53 -9.32 14.89
C CYS A 75 2.68 -10.05 14.17
N GLN A 76 2.38 -11.17 13.53
CA GLN A 76 3.31 -11.87 12.66
C GLN A 76 3.22 -11.29 11.24
N VAL A 77 4.36 -11.03 10.58
CA VAL A 77 4.43 -10.63 9.17
C VAL A 77 4.98 -11.81 8.38
N LEU A 78 4.11 -12.49 7.63
CA LEU A 78 4.42 -13.78 7.00
C LEU A 78 5.14 -13.63 5.65
N GLY A 79 5.02 -12.49 5.01
CA GLY A 79 5.66 -12.21 3.74
C GLY A 79 5.21 -10.89 3.13
N MET A 80 5.96 -10.44 2.13
CA MET A 80 5.74 -9.18 1.41
C MET A 80 6.10 -9.36 -0.06
N ARG A 81 5.61 -8.49 -0.94
CA ARG A 81 6.17 -8.37 -2.29
C ARG A 81 7.54 -7.70 -2.21
N ASN A 82 8.45 -8.05 -3.11
CA ASN A 82 9.72 -7.32 -3.23
C ASN A 82 9.51 -5.82 -3.52
N THR A 83 8.40 -5.44 -4.14
CA THR A 83 8.02 -4.05 -4.45
C THR A 83 7.37 -3.31 -3.28
N ASP A 84 7.06 -3.98 -2.18
CA ASP A 84 6.50 -3.37 -0.97
C ASP A 84 7.57 -2.87 0.01
N ARG A 85 8.82 -3.33 -0.14
CA ARG A 85 9.93 -2.84 0.67
C ARG A 85 10.44 -1.50 0.14
N ASP A 86 10.74 -0.60 1.06
CA ASP A 86 11.33 0.70 0.75
C ASP A 86 10.49 1.53 -0.24
N PHE A 87 9.16 1.39 -0.13
CA PHE A 87 8.21 2.18 -0.90
C PHE A 87 8.34 3.66 -0.56
N THR A 88 7.99 4.55 -1.48
CA THR A 88 8.10 6.01 -1.27
C THR A 88 6.88 6.76 -1.79
N THR A 89 6.64 7.91 -1.18
CA THR A 89 5.75 8.96 -1.71
C THR A 89 6.56 9.89 -2.61
N ARG A 90 5.96 10.30 -3.72
CA ARG A 90 6.48 11.33 -4.61
C ARG A 90 5.69 12.62 -4.44
N LEU A 91 6.40 13.72 -4.25
CA LEU A 91 5.83 15.04 -4.44
C LEU A 91 6.01 15.41 -5.91
N ILE A 92 4.91 15.65 -6.60
CA ILE A 92 4.89 16.07 -8.01
C ILE A 92 4.51 17.55 -8.09
N ALA A 93 5.09 18.28 -9.01
CA ALA A 93 4.79 19.68 -9.25
C ALA A 93 5.02 20.06 -10.72
N ARG A 94 4.43 21.19 -11.13
CA ARG A 94 4.70 21.71 -12.48
C ARG A 94 6.15 22.15 -12.62
N GLU A 95 6.71 21.94 -13.79
CA GLU A 95 8.04 22.46 -14.16
C GLU A 95 8.10 23.98 -13.94
N GLY A 96 9.18 24.46 -13.34
CA GLY A 96 9.37 25.88 -13.04
C GLY A 96 8.58 26.39 -11.82
N SER A 97 7.87 25.53 -11.07
CA SER A 97 7.10 25.94 -9.87
C SER A 97 7.97 26.46 -8.72
N GLY A 98 9.26 26.14 -8.71
CA GLY A 98 10.18 26.43 -7.60
C GLY A 98 10.00 25.52 -6.38
N ILE A 99 9.12 24.50 -6.47
CA ILE A 99 8.90 23.51 -5.41
C ILE A 99 9.92 22.40 -5.56
N THR A 100 10.71 22.13 -4.52
CA THR A 100 11.73 21.08 -4.48
C THR A 100 11.54 20.14 -3.28
N GLY A 101 10.59 20.46 -2.39
CA GLY A 101 10.27 19.63 -1.23
C GLY A 101 9.11 20.20 -0.41
N PRO A 102 8.80 19.57 0.74
CA PRO A 102 7.68 19.99 1.58
C PRO A 102 7.77 21.42 2.10
N ALA A 103 8.98 21.95 2.35
CA ALA A 103 9.16 23.28 2.93
C ALA A 103 8.67 24.41 2.00
N GLU A 104 8.75 24.24 0.68
CA GLU A 104 8.32 25.22 -0.32
C GLU A 104 6.81 25.25 -0.53
N LEU A 105 6.05 24.40 0.17
CA LEU A 105 4.59 24.34 0.06
C LEU A 105 3.87 25.43 0.88
N LYS A 106 4.56 26.25 1.67
CA LYS A 106 3.95 27.35 2.41
C LYS A 106 3.22 28.31 1.48
N GLY A 107 1.93 28.54 1.75
CA GLY A 107 1.05 29.39 0.93
C GLY A 107 0.67 28.78 -0.43
N LYS A 108 0.97 27.49 -0.66
CA LYS A 108 0.63 26.75 -1.88
C LYS A 108 -0.57 25.85 -1.67
N THR A 109 -1.09 25.32 -2.78
CA THR A 109 -2.13 24.28 -2.79
C THR A 109 -1.52 22.93 -3.06
N LEU A 110 -1.69 21.97 -2.14
CA LEU A 110 -1.27 20.58 -2.26
C LEU A 110 -2.49 19.69 -2.56
N ALA A 111 -2.45 18.98 -3.68
CA ALA A 111 -3.41 17.93 -3.99
C ALA A 111 -3.05 16.62 -3.27
N LEU A 112 -4.04 16.01 -2.62
CA LEU A 112 -3.91 14.76 -1.88
C LEU A 112 -4.94 13.74 -2.38
N GLY A 113 -4.58 12.46 -2.34
CA GLY A 113 -5.51 11.36 -2.60
C GLY A 113 -6.44 11.06 -1.42
N SER A 114 -6.97 9.84 -1.37
CA SER A 114 -7.86 9.37 -0.31
C SER A 114 -7.26 9.59 1.07
N ALA A 115 -8.08 10.05 2.01
CA ALA A 115 -7.63 10.40 3.37
C ALA A 115 -6.99 9.23 4.13
N ASP A 116 -7.35 8.00 3.76
CA ASP A 116 -6.83 6.74 4.31
C ASP A 116 -5.63 6.16 3.52
N SER A 117 -5.17 6.84 2.50
CA SER A 117 -3.98 6.43 1.72
C SER A 117 -2.69 6.86 2.42
N ALA A 118 -1.81 5.90 2.71
CA ALA A 118 -0.50 6.21 3.27
C ALA A 118 0.31 7.13 2.34
N GLN A 119 0.44 6.76 1.06
CA GLN A 119 1.29 7.45 0.09
C GLN A 119 0.73 8.78 -0.40
N ALA A 120 -0.58 8.92 -0.47
CA ALA A 120 -1.21 10.09 -1.08
C ALA A 120 -1.82 11.08 -0.08
N ALA A 121 -1.84 10.75 1.22
CA ALA A 121 -2.40 11.62 2.25
C ALA A 121 -1.66 11.56 3.59
N ILE A 122 -1.58 10.40 4.26
CA ILE A 122 -1.12 10.29 5.66
C ILE A 122 0.35 10.69 5.78
N VAL A 123 1.24 10.06 5.01
CA VAL A 123 2.69 10.36 5.01
C VAL A 123 2.96 11.79 4.53
N PRO A 124 2.37 12.30 3.43
CA PRO A 124 2.51 13.69 3.04
C PRO A 124 2.17 14.69 4.13
N LEU A 125 1.04 14.53 4.81
CA LEU A 125 0.60 15.42 5.90
C LEU A 125 1.54 15.39 7.10
N TYR A 126 2.04 14.20 7.47
CA TYR A 126 3.05 14.05 8.51
C TYR A 126 4.32 14.81 8.15
N LEU A 127 4.82 14.64 6.92
CA LEU A 127 6.06 15.27 6.46
C LEU A 127 5.93 16.78 6.32
N LEU A 128 4.74 17.33 6.02
CA LEU A 128 4.48 18.78 6.13
C LEU A 128 4.73 19.27 7.55
N ARG A 129 4.18 18.57 8.56
CA ARG A 129 4.39 18.95 9.98
C ARG A 129 5.86 18.85 10.37
N GLN A 130 6.58 17.83 9.89
CA GLN A 130 8.02 17.72 10.12
C GLN A 130 8.83 18.87 9.47
N ALA A 131 8.31 19.42 8.37
CA ALA A 131 8.88 20.62 7.74
C ALA A 131 8.45 21.95 8.42
N GLY A 132 7.73 21.88 9.55
CA GLY A 132 7.26 23.05 10.30
C GLY A 132 6.04 23.75 9.69
N LEU A 133 5.32 23.06 8.79
CA LEU A 133 4.10 23.57 8.18
C LEU A 133 2.86 22.88 8.80
N GLU A 134 1.87 23.68 9.16
CA GLU A 134 0.60 23.14 9.63
C GLU A 134 -0.36 22.98 8.44
N PRO A 135 -0.77 21.75 8.11
CA PRO A 135 -1.77 21.51 7.06
C PRO A 135 -3.05 22.33 7.29
N GLU A 136 -3.65 22.81 6.20
CA GLU A 136 -4.86 23.67 6.17
C GLU A 136 -4.63 25.13 6.63
N ARG A 137 -3.66 25.39 7.51
CA ARG A 137 -3.29 26.76 7.92
C ARG A 137 -2.20 27.34 7.01
N ASP A 138 -1.13 26.58 6.79
CA ASP A 138 0.04 27.05 6.05
C ASP A 138 0.02 26.58 4.59
N VAL A 139 -0.74 25.50 4.29
CA VAL A 139 -0.87 24.87 2.98
C VAL A 139 -2.35 24.62 2.70
N ALA A 140 -2.87 25.12 1.58
CA ALA A 140 -4.23 24.80 1.14
C ALA A 140 -4.27 23.34 0.65
N LEU A 141 -5.27 22.57 1.09
CA LEU A 141 -5.40 21.15 0.73
C LEU A 141 -6.54 20.96 -0.27
N LEU A 142 -6.24 20.35 -1.41
CA LEU A 142 -7.23 19.88 -2.37
C LEU A 142 -7.29 18.35 -2.28
N ARG A 143 -8.37 17.79 -1.72
CA ARG A 143 -8.51 16.36 -1.43
C ARG A 143 -9.36 15.65 -2.47
N PHE A 144 -8.96 14.42 -2.80
CA PHE A 144 -9.69 13.49 -3.66
C PHE A 144 -9.99 12.22 -2.87
N ASP A 145 -11.02 12.28 -2.01
CA ASP A 145 -11.47 11.16 -1.18
C ASP A 145 -12.29 10.16 -2.02
N ILE A 146 -11.61 9.52 -2.98
CA ILE A 146 -12.18 8.52 -3.86
C ILE A 146 -11.78 7.13 -3.35
N ASP A 147 -12.75 6.20 -3.31
CA ASP A 147 -12.54 4.82 -2.86
C ASP A 147 -11.96 4.72 -1.42
N VAL A 148 -12.44 5.56 -0.51
CA VAL A 148 -12.12 5.45 0.92
C VAL A 148 -12.47 4.05 1.42
N GLY A 149 -11.59 3.47 2.27
CA GLY A 149 -11.63 2.07 2.69
C GLY A 149 -10.76 1.15 1.82
N LYS A 150 -10.23 1.67 0.68
CA LYS A 150 -9.28 0.96 -0.19
C LYS A 150 -7.82 1.39 0.03
N HIS A 151 -7.56 2.32 0.92
CA HIS A 151 -6.24 2.85 1.28
C HIS A 151 -5.38 3.31 0.09
N GLY A 152 -6.04 3.74 -1.01
CA GLY A 152 -5.37 4.19 -2.23
C GLY A 152 -5.02 3.09 -3.25
N ASP A 153 -5.32 1.82 -2.98
CA ASP A 153 -4.94 0.68 -3.85
C ASP A 153 -5.56 0.74 -5.26
N THR A 154 -6.69 1.42 -5.44
CA THR A 154 -7.27 1.62 -6.76
C THR A 154 -6.42 2.55 -7.66
N GLY A 155 -5.61 3.43 -7.04
CA GLY A 155 -4.86 4.47 -7.71
C GLY A 155 -5.73 5.59 -8.32
N THR A 156 -7.05 5.52 -8.22
CA THR A 156 -7.98 6.47 -8.85
C THR A 156 -7.81 7.87 -8.27
N SER A 157 -7.70 7.99 -6.95
CA SER A 157 -7.49 9.28 -6.28
C SER A 157 -6.16 9.93 -6.67
N GLU A 158 -5.10 9.16 -6.90
CA GLU A 158 -3.78 9.65 -7.31
C GLU A 158 -3.78 10.15 -8.78
N ILE A 159 -4.62 9.56 -9.64
CA ILE A 159 -4.84 10.06 -11.00
C ILE A 159 -5.48 11.46 -10.95
N GLU A 160 -6.44 11.70 -10.06
CA GLU A 160 -7.04 13.03 -9.88
C GLU A 160 -6.05 14.04 -9.29
N VAL A 161 -5.16 13.60 -8.40
CA VAL A 161 -4.04 14.42 -7.90
C VAL A 161 -3.16 14.88 -9.06
N LEU A 162 -2.75 13.96 -9.94
CA LEU A 162 -1.95 14.31 -11.13
C LEU A 162 -2.67 15.33 -12.00
N ARG A 163 -3.94 15.05 -12.35
CA ARG A 163 -4.76 15.98 -13.17
C ARG A 163 -4.85 17.37 -12.56
N ALA A 164 -5.05 17.47 -11.22
CA ALA A 164 -5.12 18.74 -10.53
C ALA A 164 -3.83 19.57 -10.67
N VAL A 165 -2.67 18.90 -10.64
CA VAL A 165 -1.37 19.55 -10.87
C VAL A 165 -1.20 19.95 -12.33
N GLU A 166 -1.53 19.09 -13.28
CA GLU A 166 -1.43 19.37 -14.73
C GLU A 166 -2.32 20.55 -15.15
N GLU A 167 -3.53 20.61 -14.64
CA GLU A 167 -4.52 21.67 -14.91
C GLU A 167 -4.27 22.97 -14.13
N GLY A 168 -3.34 22.96 -13.17
CA GLY A 168 -3.02 24.12 -12.36
C GLY A 168 -4.02 24.40 -11.23
N ARG A 169 -4.87 23.44 -10.86
CA ARG A 169 -5.77 23.51 -9.70
C ARG A 169 -5.02 23.32 -8.39
N ALA A 170 -3.84 22.69 -8.44
CA ALA A 170 -2.92 22.57 -7.34
C ALA A 170 -1.49 22.93 -7.80
N ASP A 171 -0.68 23.46 -6.89
CA ASP A 171 0.74 23.78 -7.14
C ASP A 171 1.60 22.51 -7.11
N ALA A 172 1.24 21.56 -6.24
CA ALA A 172 1.89 20.27 -6.10
C ALA A 172 0.87 19.18 -5.75
N GLY A 173 1.29 17.92 -5.83
CA GLY A 173 0.48 16.77 -5.47
C GLY A 173 1.30 15.64 -4.89
N ALA A 174 0.68 14.78 -4.07
CA ALA A 174 1.32 13.61 -3.49
C ALA A 174 0.76 12.32 -4.13
N VAL A 175 1.68 11.47 -4.62
CA VAL A 175 1.34 10.18 -5.25
C VAL A 175 2.34 9.10 -4.80
N GLY A 176 1.94 7.84 -4.88
CA GLY A 176 2.84 6.72 -4.65
C GLY A 176 3.86 6.55 -5.78
N HIS A 177 5.06 6.08 -5.43
CA HIS A 177 6.12 5.83 -6.40
C HIS A 177 5.68 4.89 -7.53
N ALA A 178 5.01 3.79 -7.19
CA ALA A 178 4.54 2.82 -8.17
C ALA A 178 3.50 3.43 -9.14
N THR A 179 2.54 4.21 -8.63
CA THR A 179 1.57 4.93 -9.46
C THR A 179 2.26 5.92 -10.40
N TRP A 180 3.23 6.70 -9.88
CA TRP A 180 3.99 7.64 -10.69
C TRP A 180 4.72 6.94 -11.85
N LEU A 181 5.49 5.88 -11.56
CA LEU A 181 6.23 5.15 -12.58
C LEU A 181 5.30 4.56 -13.63
N ARG A 182 4.23 3.88 -13.22
CA ARG A 182 3.24 3.29 -14.13
C ARG A 182 2.63 4.35 -15.05
N LEU A 183 2.21 5.50 -14.53
CA LEU A 183 1.60 6.55 -15.34
C LEU A 183 2.59 7.18 -16.34
N VAL A 184 3.88 7.29 -15.97
CA VAL A 184 4.95 7.73 -16.87
C VAL A 184 5.19 6.70 -17.98
N GLU A 185 5.29 5.42 -17.66
CA GLU A 185 5.48 4.33 -18.62
C GLU A 185 4.30 4.20 -19.60
N GLU A 186 3.08 4.40 -19.11
CA GLU A 186 1.86 4.42 -19.93
C GLU A 186 1.73 5.69 -20.80
N GLY A 187 2.66 6.64 -20.69
CA GLY A 187 2.59 7.92 -21.42
C GLY A 187 1.43 8.83 -20.97
N ARG A 188 0.93 8.65 -19.77
CA ARG A 188 -0.20 9.39 -19.18
C ARG A 188 0.24 10.64 -18.41
N VAL A 189 1.53 10.91 -18.35
CA VAL A 189 2.14 12.08 -17.72
C VAL A 189 3.00 12.79 -18.76
N ASP A 190 2.73 14.07 -18.98
CA ASP A 190 3.66 14.94 -19.71
C ASP A 190 4.81 15.35 -18.78
N THR A 191 5.91 14.59 -18.80
CA THR A 191 7.08 14.81 -17.93
C THR A 191 7.84 16.11 -18.26
N ALA A 192 7.52 16.79 -19.38
CA ALA A 192 8.02 18.14 -19.66
C ALA A 192 7.24 19.20 -18.86
N ARG A 193 6.04 18.91 -18.42
CA ARG A 193 5.17 19.84 -17.68
C ARG A 193 5.07 19.52 -16.19
N VAL A 194 5.02 18.23 -15.82
CA VAL A 194 4.92 17.79 -14.42
C VAL A 194 6.06 16.84 -14.11
N ARG A 195 6.74 17.07 -13.01
CA ARG A 195 7.87 16.27 -12.55
C ARG A 195 7.68 15.79 -11.11
N SER A 196 8.30 14.66 -10.79
CA SER A 196 8.56 14.27 -9.42
C SER A 196 9.71 15.13 -8.91
N VAL A 197 9.40 16.08 -8.01
CA VAL A 197 10.35 17.09 -7.52
C VAL A 197 10.98 16.68 -6.19
N TRP A 198 10.36 15.72 -5.46
CA TRP A 198 10.87 15.23 -4.19
C TRP A 198 10.38 13.82 -3.90
N THR A 199 11.14 13.10 -3.07
CA THR A 199 10.84 11.73 -2.64
C THR A 199 10.89 11.66 -1.12
N SER A 200 9.89 11.01 -0.51
CA SER A 200 9.86 10.78 0.94
C SER A 200 10.99 9.85 1.41
N PRO A 201 11.32 9.84 2.71
CA PRO A 201 12.00 8.70 3.29
C PRO A 201 11.25 7.40 2.96
N PRO A 202 11.96 6.26 2.82
CA PRO A 202 11.33 4.99 2.50
C PRO A 202 10.50 4.46 3.67
N TYR A 203 9.44 3.71 3.34
CA TYR A 203 8.61 2.95 4.26
C TYR A 203 8.10 1.68 3.58
N ASP A 204 7.63 0.70 4.36
CA ASP A 204 7.09 -0.53 3.79
C ASP A 204 5.60 -0.40 3.49
N HIS A 205 5.12 -1.15 2.48
CA HIS A 205 3.75 -1.08 2.00
C HIS A 205 2.94 -2.32 2.44
N CYS A 206 2.54 -3.20 1.52
CA CYS A 206 1.67 -4.34 1.86
C CYS A 206 2.42 -5.49 2.53
N ASN A 207 1.71 -6.26 3.35
CA ASN A 207 2.21 -7.50 3.93
C ASN A 207 1.10 -8.50 4.24
N PHE A 208 1.47 -9.76 4.40
CA PHE A 208 0.61 -10.78 5.00
C PHE A 208 0.72 -10.73 6.52
N THR A 209 -0.35 -10.30 7.18
CA THR A 209 -0.44 -10.15 8.64
C THR A 209 -1.21 -11.31 9.25
N ALA A 210 -0.63 -11.94 10.29
CA ALA A 210 -1.36 -12.83 11.19
C ALA A 210 -1.31 -12.31 12.62
N LEU A 211 -2.29 -12.67 13.46
CA LEU A 211 -2.30 -12.26 14.85
C LEU A 211 -1.21 -12.99 15.65
N PRO A 212 -0.79 -12.46 16.82
CA PRO A 212 0.34 -12.99 17.59
C PRO A 212 0.23 -14.46 17.97
N ASP A 213 -0.99 -14.95 18.17
CA ASP A 213 -1.30 -16.33 18.60
C ASP A 213 -1.57 -17.28 17.41
N PHE A 214 -1.39 -16.83 16.17
CA PHE A 214 -1.46 -17.75 15.03
C PHE A 214 -0.36 -18.81 15.16
N ASP A 215 -0.69 -20.06 14.90
CA ASP A 215 0.21 -21.19 15.06
C ASP A 215 1.54 -20.99 14.31
N ALA A 216 2.63 -20.97 15.06
CA ALA A 216 3.96 -20.59 14.54
C ALA A 216 4.50 -21.59 13.49
N GLU A 217 4.20 -22.90 13.65
CA GLU A 217 4.65 -23.90 12.68
C GLU A 217 3.84 -23.77 11.38
N LEU A 218 2.53 -23.51 11.46
CA LEU A 218 1.70 -23.27 10.29
C LEU A 218 2.11 -21.95 9.60
N ALA A 219 2.40 -20.91 10.38
CA ALA A 219 2.92 -19.63 9.87
C ALA A 219 4.20 -19.83 9.07
N ARG A 220 5.17 -20.54 9.64
CA ARG A 220 6.44 -20.85 8.97
C ARG A 220 6.21 -21.62 7.67
N ARG A 221 5.43 -22.71 7.71
CA ARG A 221 5.12 -23.52 6.50
C ARG A 221 4.41 -22.70 5.43
N TRP A 222 3.50 -21.82 5.82
CA TRP A 222 2.78 -20.95 4.90
C TRP A 222 3.73 -19.93 4.25
N SER A 223 4.61 -19.32 5.07
CA SER A 223 5.64 -18.39 4.59
C SER A 223 6.63 -19.08 3.65
N ASP A 224 7.13 -20.27 4.03
CA ASP A 224 8.05 -21.07 3.19
C ASP A 224 7.41 -21.38 1.81
N ALA A 225 6.13 -21.74 1.79
CA ALA A 225 5.39 -21.96 0.56
C ALA A 225 5.28 -20.66 -0.26
N LEU A 226 4.90 -19.54 0.35
CA LEU A 226 4.81 -18.24 -0.33
C LEU A 226 6.14 -17.84 -0.96
N LEU A 227 7.24 -17.90 -0.19
CA LEU A 227 8.58 -17.54 -0.64
C LEU A 227 9.13 -18.49 -1.70
N GLY A 228 8.58 -19.70 -1.77
CA GLY A 228 8.90 -20.72 -2.78
C GLY A 228 8.30 -20.45 -4.17
N MET A 229 7.37 -19.50 -4.31
CA MET A 229 6.77 -19.17 -5.61
C MET A 229 7.82 -18.51 -6.53
N ARG A 230 8.03 -19.10 -7.71
CA ARG A 230 9.10 -18.69 -8.62
C ARG A 230 8.55 -17.95 -9.83
N TYR A 231 9.08 -16.77 -10.09
CA TYR A 231 8.70 -15.93 -11.24
C TYR A 231 9.05 -16.59 -12.57
N GLU A 232 10.09 -17.43 -12.59
CA GLU A 232 10.53 -18.18 -13.77
C GLU A 232 9.55 -19.30 -14.17
N ASP A 233 8.68 -19.76 -13.26
CA ASP A 233 7.63 -20.72 -13.58
C ASP A 233 6.49 -20.02 -14.34
N PRO A 234 6.26 -20.36 -15.64
CA PRO A 234 5.24 -19.70 -16.44
C PRO A 234 3.81 -19.80 -15.88
N ARG A 235 3.53 -20.81 -15.05
CA ARG A 235 2.21 -21.02 -14.43
C ARG A 235 1.91 -19.90 -13.43
N TRP A 236 2.92 -19.43 -12.69
CA TRP A 236 2.75 -18.45 -11.60
C TRP A 236 3.16 -17.03 -12.00
N ARG A 237 3.93 -16.88 -13.09
CA ARG A 237 4.38 -15.57 -13.58
C ARG A 237 3.22 -14.60 -13.77
N ARG A 238 2.15 -15.05 -14.48
CA ARG A 238 0.98 -14.18 -14.70
C ARG A 238 0.34 -13.70 -13.40
N LEU A 239 0.29 -14.56 -12.38
CA LEU A 239 -0.22 -14.22 -11.07
C LEU A 239 0.64 -13.13 -10.42
N MET A 240 1.95 -13.31 -10.46
CA MET A 240 2.92 -12.37 -9.91
C MET A 240 2.92 -11.03 -10.66
N ASP A 241 2.77 -11.05 -11.99
CA ASP A 241 2.61 -9.85 -12.80
C ASP A 241 1.33 -9.07 -12.42
N LEU A 242 0.21 -9.75 -12.21
CA LEU A 242 -1.05 -9.13 -11.77
C LEU A 242 -0.93 -8.48 -10.39
N GLU A 243 -0.15 -9.07 -9.48
CA GLU A 243 0.17 -8.53 -8.15
C GLU A 243 1.30 -7.50 -8.16
N GLY A 244 2.01 -7.34 -9.26
CA GLY A 244 3.08 -6.35 -9.42
C GLY A 244 4.36 -6.71 -8.67
N LEU A 245 4.78 -7.99 -8.70
CA LEU A 245 6.01 -8.45 -8.06
C LEU A 245 6.79 -9.41 -8.96
N THR A 246 8.06 -9.58 -8.66
CA THR A 246 8.92 -10.62 -9.27
C THR A 246 9.40 -11.64 -8.23
N SER A 247 9.23 -11.37 -6.95
CA SER A 247 9.50 -12.33 -5.87
C SER A 247 8.73 -11.96 -4.60
N TRP A 248 8.29 -12.97 -3.87
CA TRP A 248 7.89 -12.81 -2.48
C TRP A 248 9.16 -12.77 -1.61
N VAL A 249 9.14 -11.96 -0.57
CA VAL A 249 10.26 -11.77 0.36
C VAL A 249 9.79 -11.92 1.80
N GLU A 250 10.72 -12.23 2.70
CA GLU A 250 10.42 -12.34 4.14
C GLU A 250 9.76 -11.07 4.66
N GLY A 251 8.81 -11.23 5.57
CA GLY A 251 8.19 -10.11 6.25
C GLY A 251 9.16 -9.39 7.19
N ARG A 252 9.00 -8.07 7.32
CA ARG A 252 9.74 -7.25 8.31
C ARG A 252 8.81 -6.19 8.90
N LYS A 253 9.19 -5.58 10.03
CA LYS A 253 8.38 -4.57 10.72
C LYS A 253 9.03 -3.18 10.77
N GLU A 254 10.33 -3.12 10.63
CA GLU A 254 11.11 -1.90 10.80
C GLU A 254 10.73 -0.80 9.81
N GLY A 255 10.30 -1.21 8.62
CA GLY A 255 9.90 -0.29 7.56
C GLY A 255 8.57 0.44 7.80
N TYR A 256 7.78 0.05 8.81
CA TYR A 256 6.48 0.71 9.08
C TYR A 256 6.58 1.87 10.07
N ARG A 257 7.77 2.15 10.65
CA ARG A 257 7.94 3.17 11.68
C ARG A 257 7.48 4.56 11.24
N LEU A 258 7.83 4.99 10.02
CA LEU A 258 7.40 6.29 9.48
C LEU A 258 5.87 6.41 9.49
N LEU A 259 5.17 5.35 9.08
CA LEU A 259 3.71 5.36 9.04
C LEU A 259 3.09 5.27 10.44
N GLN A 260 3.68 4.49 11.35
CA GLN A 260 3.25 4.46 12.75
C GLN A 260 3.34 5.85 13.39
N GLU A 261 4.46 6.55 13.21
CA GLU A 261 4.62 7.94 13.67
C GLU A 261 3.59 8.88 13.01
N ALA A 262 3.35 8.73 11.71
CA ALA A 262 2.39 9.54 10.96
C ALA A 262 0.93 9.32 11.41
N MET A 263 0.61 8.11 11.89
CA MET A 263 -0.72 7.75 12.40
C MET A 263 -0.87 7.98 13.91
N GLY A 264 0.22 8.33 14.63
CA GLY A 264 0.21 8.50 16.09
C GLY A 264 0.03 7.18 16.85
N ALA A 265 0.52 6.09 16.29
CA ALA A 265 0.38 4.73 16.81
C ALA A 265 1.68 4.24 17.49
#